data_0438140032698d021d20b2f63b33bcbb
#
_entry.id   0438140032698d021d20b2f63b33bcbb
#
_cell.length_a   1.000
_cell.length_b   1.000
_cell.length_c   1.000
_cell.angle_alpha   90.00
_cell.angle_beta   90.00
_cell.angle_gamma   90.00
#
_symmetry.space_group_name_H-M   'P 1'
#
loop_
_entity.id
_entity.type
_entity.pdbx_description
1 polymer ?
#
loop_
_entity_poly.entity_id
_entity_poly.type
_entity_poly.pdbx_seq_one_letter_code
_entity_poly.pdbx_strand_id
1 'polypeptide(L)'
;EILRCLVGSEMCIRDRVYVVKGQLSWGHCLKIFDASEEHELGTVKEQIFSWWPQFELYEGSDCIGTLKKEPWGWFKPRYNIDFNGWHIEGDWTEWDYTITGPDGEKVAAISKELLHWTDTYVLDIADPEDALYVLMFVLAIDAEKCSRN
;
A
#
# COMPACT_ATOMS: atom_id res chain seq x y z
N GLU A 1 13.10 -6.58 1.98
CA GLU A 1 11.97 -7.50 1.77
C GLU A 1 11.58 -7.48 0.30
N ILE A 2 11.44 -8.65 -0.32
CA ILE A 2 11.05 -8.77 -1.73
C ILE A 2 9.56 -9.06 -1.76
N LEU A 3 8.77 -8.09 -2.18
CA LEU A 3 7.33 -8.27 -2.42
C LEU A 3 7.09 -8.66 -3.87
N ARG A 4 6.47 -9.83 -4.07
CA ARG A 4 5.97 -10.23 -5.39
C ARG A 4 4.52 -9.77 -5.51
N CYS A 5 4.29 -8.87 -6.43
CA CYS A 5 2.95 -8.44 -6.81
C CYS A 5 2.50 -9.27 -8.02
N LEU A 6 1.44 -10.08 -7.85
CA LEU A 6 0.76 -10.76 -8.94
C LEU A 6 -0.29 -9.81 -9.51
N VAL A 7 -0.07 -9.35 -10.72
CA VAL A 7 -1.06 -8.53 -11.45
C VAL A 7 -1.82 -9.47 -12.35
N GLY A 8 -3.09 -9.75 -12.00
CA GLY A 8 -3.94 -10.65 -12.75
C GLY A 8 -5.01 -9.93 -13.58
N SER A 9 -4.90 -9.95 -14.88
CA SER A 9 -6.04 -10.15 -15.75
C SER A 9 -5.79 -11.43 -16.54
N GLU A 10 -6.84 -12.18 -16.86
CA GLU A 10 -6.77 -13.57 -17.34
C GLU A 10 -5.91 -13.84 -18.60
N MET A 11 -5.16 -12.89 -19.11
CA MET A 11 -4.36 -13.03 -20.34
C MET A 11 -2.93 -12.49 -20.31
N CYS A 12 -2.47 -11.86 -19.27
CA CYS A 12 -1.08 -11.41 -19.15
C CYS A 12 -0.61 -11.43 -17.71
N ILE A 13 -0.07 -12.54 -17.25
CA ILE A 13 0.72 -12.59 -16.02
C ILE A 13 2.01 -11.79 -16.31
N ARG A 14 1.99 -10.50 -15.96
CA ARG A 14 3.21 -9.73 -15.84
C ARG A 14 3.61 -9.74 -14.37
N ASP A 15 4.53 -10.61 -14.04
CA ASP A 15 5.21 -10.59 -12.75
C ASP A 15 6.01 -9.29 -12.67
N ARG A 16 5.42 -8.25 -12.13
CA ARG A 16 6.19 -7.07 -11.72
C ARG A 16 6.81 -7.37 -10.37
N VAL A 17 8.13 -7.35 -10.32
CA VAL A 17 8.87 -7.52 -9.07
C VAL A 17 9.29 -6.14 -8.59
N TYR A 18 8.93 -5.82 -7.35
CA TYR A 18 9.36 -4.62 -6.66
C TYR A 18 10.25 -4.99 -5.49
N VAL A 19 11.27 -4.18 -5.24
CA VAL A 19 12.12 -4.30 -4.06
C VAL A 19 11.82 -3.14 -3.13
N VAL A 20 11.45 -3.44 -1.89
CA VAL A 20 11.14 -2.42 -0.88
C VAL A 20 12.26 -2.37 0.15
N LYS A 21 12.81 -1.18 0.37
CA LYS A 21 13.87 -0.92 1.34
C LYS A 21 13.40 0.08 2.39
N GLY A 22 13.52 -0.30 3.66
CA GLY A 22 13.37 0.64 4.77
C GLY A 22 14.58 1.57 4.87
N GLN A 23 14.34 2.87 4.99
CA GLN A 23 15.37 3.86 5.25
C GLN A 23 15.29 4.31 6.71
N LEU A 24 16.45 4.42 7.36
CA LEU A 24 16.53 5.02 8.70
C LEU A 24 16.07 6.49 8.63
N SER A 25 14.94 6.77 9.28
CA SER A 25 14.32 8.07 9.33
C SER A 25 13.63 8.23 10.69
N TRP A 26 13.25 9.46 11.03
CA TRP A 26 12.29 9.69 12.11
C TRP A 26 10.90 9.30 11.58
N GLY A 27 10.40 8.12 11.98
CA GLY A 27 9.22 7.48 11.43
C GLY A 27 9.54 6.50 10.28
N HIS A 28 8.52 5.82 9.78
CA HIS A 28 8.67 4.87 8.67
C HIS A 28 8.95 5.61 7.36
N CYS A 29 10.00 5.20 6.67
CA CYS A 29 10.31 5.64 5.32
C CYS A 29 10.67 4.40 4.48
N LEU A 30 9.79 4.06 3.54
CA LEU A 30 9.91 2.88 2.69
C LEU A 30 10.11 3.34 1.25
N LYS A 31 11.18 2.88 0.64
CA LYS A 31 11.49 3.15 -0.77
C LYS A 31 11.23 1.94 -1.62
N ILE A 32 10.56 2.14 -2.73
CA ILE A 32 10.19 1.11 -3.69
C ILE A 32 11.06 1.25 -4.93
N PHE A 33 11.72 0.16 -5.29
CA PHE A 33 12.60 0.08 -6.45
C PHE A 33 12.05 -0.93 -7.46
N ASP A 34 12.51 -0.82 -8.68
CA ASP A 34 12.35 -1.86 -9.70
C ASP A 34 13.13 -3.14 -9.34
N ALA A 35 12.95 -4.19 -10.13
CA ALA A 35 13.63 -5.48 -9.92
C ALA A 35 15.16 -5.39 -10.00
N SER A 36 15.71 -4.39 -10.69
CA SER A 36 17.16 -4.18 -10.80
C SER A 36 17.75 -3.47 -9.58
N GLU A 37 16.89 -2.88 -8.74
CA GLU A 37 17.24 -2.01 -7.61
C GLU A 37 17.99 -0.73 -8.00
N GLU A 38 18.00 -0.38 -9.27
CA GLU A 38 18.70 0.79 -9.80
C GLU A 38 17.81 2.04 -9.82
N HIS A 39 16.48 1.85 -10.00
CA HIS A 39 15.56 2.96 -10.12
C HIS A 39 14.56 2.97 -8.94
N GLU A 40 14.57 4.06 -8.18
CA GLU A 40 13.53 4.34 -7.21
C GLU A 40 12.25 4.74 -7.94
N LEU A 41 11.18 3.96 -7.71
CA LEU A 41 9.87 4.16 -8.35
C LEU A 41 8.96 4.99 -7.46
N GLY A 42 9.10 4.88 -6.14
CA GLY A 42 8.29 5.61 -5.21
C GLY A 42 8.74 5.52 -3.77
N THR A 43 8.21 6.39 -2.94
CA THR A 43 8.51 6.45 -1.51
C THR A 43 7.22 6.60 -0.71
N VAL A 44 7.11 5.81 0.38
CA VAL A 44 6.07 5.94 1.40
C VAL A 44 6.71 6.47 2.66
N LYS A 45 6.25 7.63 3.15
CA LYS A 45 6.82 8.33 4.30
C LYS A 45 5.78 8.64 5.37
N GLU A 46 6.05 8.23 6.61
CA GLU A 46 5.24 8.56 7.76
C GLU A 46 5.48 10.02 8.21
N GLN A 47 4.39 10.74 8.49
CA GLN A 47 4.44 12.07 9.11
C GLN A 47 4.42 11.96 10.63
N ILE A 48 5.58 12.21 11.27
CA ILE A 48 5.76 12.10 12.72
C ILE A 48 5.11 13.23 13.54
N PHE A 49 4.84 14.39 12.95
CA PHE A 49 4.24 15.53 13.64
C PHE A 49 2.71 15.56 13.52
N SER A 50 2.09 14.50 13.03
CA SER A 50 0.64 14.37 12.98
C SER A 50 0.10 13.74 14.27
N TRP A 51 -1.02 14.26 14.80
CA TRP A 51 -1.73 13.68 15.95
C TRP A 51 -2.29 12.27 15.65
N TRP A 52 -2.44 11.93 14.37
CA TRP A 52 -2.92 10.65 13.88
C TRP A 52 -1.95 10.11 12.83
N PRO A 53 -1.75 8.79 12.75
CA PRO A 53 -0.92 8.19 11.73
C PRO A 53 -1.31 8.67 10.33
N GLN A 54 -0.36 9.28 9.65
CA GLN A 54 -0.52 9.78 8.29
C GLN A 54 0.71 9.40 7.49
N PHE A 55 0.47 8.91 6.29
CA PHE A 55 1.52 8.58 5.33
C PHE A 55 1.36 9.44 4.07
N GLU A 56 2.47 9.89 3.55
CA GLU A 56 2.58 10.57 2.27
C GLU A 56 3.21 9.64 1.25
N LEU A 57 2.67 9.66 0.04
CA LEU A 57 3.12 8.88 -1.09
C LEU A 57 3.82 9.81 -2.07
N TYR A 58 5.03 9.43 -2.46
CA TYR A 58 5.85 10.22 -3.37
C TYR A 58 6.24 9.42 -4.61
N GLU A 59 6.18 10.07 -5.76
CA GLU A 59 6.78 9.63 -7.00
C GLU A 59 7.87 10.66 -7.37
N GLY A 60 9.14 10.23 -7.28
CA GLY A 60 10.26 11.17 -7.33
C GLY A 60 10.21 12.18 -6.16
N SER A 61 10.08 13.47 -6.49
CA SER A 61 9.95 14.57 -5.51
C SER A 61 8.51 14.98 -5.24
N ASP A 62 7.56 14.47 -6.01
CA ASP A 62 6.18 14.93 -5.98
C ASP A 62 5.34 14.10 -5.01
N CYS A 63 4.66 14.77 -4.08
CA CYS A 63 3.67 14.12 -3.23
C CYS A 63 2.41 13.88 -4.06
N ILE A 64 2.15 12.61 -4.39
CA ILE A 64 1.04 12.20 -5.26
C ILE A 64 -0.23 11.88 -4.48
N GLY A 65 -0.13 11.62 -3.18
CA GLY A 65 -1.29 11.28 -2.37
C GLY A 65 -0.97 11.10 -0.89
N THR A 66 -2.01 10.94 -0.10
CA THR A 66 -1.89 10.70 1.34
C THR A 66 -2.84 9.61 1.82
N LEU A 67 -2.39 8.86 2.83
CA LEU A 67 -3.21 7.94 3.61
C LEU A 67 -3.30 8.48 5.04
N LYS A 68 -4.51 8.76 5.50
CA LYS A 68 -4.79 9.24 6.86
C LYS A 68 -5.69 8.27 7.59
N LYS A 69 -5.32 7.93 8.82
CA LYS A 69 -6.20 7.19 9.70
C LYS A 69 -7.23 8.13 10.33
N GLU A 70 -8.50 7.76 10.24
CA GLU A 70 -9.59 8.54 10.87
C GLU A 70 -9.74 8.20 12.36
N PRO A 71 -9.89 9.21 13.24
CA PRO A 71 -9.98 9.02 14.69
C PRO A 71 -11.29 8.36 15.16
N TRP A 72 -12.34 8.37 14.35
CA TRP A 72 -13.71 8.04 14.76
C TRP A 72 -14.09 6.56 14.63
N GLY A 73 -13.18 5.69 14.26
CA GLY A 73 -13.43 4.24 14.18
C GLY A 73 -13.17 3.52 15.50
N TRP A 74 -13.97 3.70 16.57
CA TRP A 74 -13.79 2.99 17.84
C TRP A 74 -13.88 1.46 17.68
N PHE A 75 -14.66 0.99 16.72
CA PHE A 75 -14.86 -0.44 16.47
C PHE A 75 -14.18 -0.94 15.19
N LYS A 76 -14.01 -0.07 14.18
CA LYS A 76 -13.27 -0.38 12.94
C LYS A 76 -12.51 0.86 12.53
N PRO A 77 -11.18 0.80 12.54
CA PRO A 77 -10.38 1.92 12.05
C PRO A 77 -10.71 2.16 10.56
N ARG A 78 -10.78 3.43 10.16
CA ARG A 78 -11.00 3.85 8.79
C ARG A 78 -9.78 4.58 8.29
N TYR A 79 -9.47 4.39 7.01
CA TYR A 79 -8.45 5.17 6.32
C TYR A 79 -9.10 6.04 5.27
N ASN A 80 -8.67 7.28 5.22
CA ASN A 80 -8.99 8.20 4.15
C ASN A 80 -7.81 8.24 3.19
N ILE A 81 -8.07 7.95 1.91
CA ILE A 81 -7.10 8.03 0.83
C ILE A 81 -7.39 9.32 0.06
N ASP A 82 -6.37 10.18 -0.04
CA ASP A 82 -6.40 11.33 -0.94
C ASP A 82 -5.52 11.02 -2.15
N PHE A 83 -6.06 10.21 -3.06
CA PHE A 83 -5.42 9.79 -4.31
C PHE A 83 -6.50 9.26 -5.27
N ASN A 84 -6.61 9.84 -6.44
CA ASN A 84 -7.48 9.42 -7.56
C ASN A 84 -8.95 9.10 -7.19
N GLY A 85 -9.46 9.62 -6.07
CA GLY A 85 -10.80 9.28 -5.59
C GLY A 85 -10.96 7.83 -5.11
N TRP A 86 -9.86 7.17 -4.77
CA TRP A 86 -9.88 5.79 -4.30
C TRP A 86 -10.42 5.67 -2.88
N HIS A 87 -11.10 4.56 -2.63
CA HIS A 87 -11.65 4.21 -1.31
C HIS A 87 -11.24 2.81 -0.90
N ILE A 88 -11.04 2.59 0.40
CA ILE A 88 -10.78 1.26 0.95
C ILE A 88 -12.05 0.74 1.61
N GLU A 89 -12.47 -0.46 1.19
CA GLU A 89 -13.62 -1.18 1.73
C GLU A 89 -13.20 -2.57 2.21
N GLY A 90 -13.83 -3.08 3.30
CA GLY A 90 -13.58 -4.41 3.82
C GLY A 90 -12.92 -4.43 5.20
N ASP A 91 -12.43 -5.62 5.60
CA ASP A 91 -11.75 -5.82 6.87
C ASP A 91 -10.23 -5.83 6.71
N TRP A 92 -9.65 -4.64 6.64
CA TRP A 92 -8.21 -4.50 6.54
C TRP A 92 -7.45 -4.82 7.85
N THR A 93 -8.17 -5.06 8.95
CA THR A 93 -7.55 -5.61 10.16
C THR A 93 -7.15 -7.06 9.97
N GLU A 94 -7.89 -7.80 9.15
CA GLU A 94 -7.61 -9.19 8.76
C GLU A 94 -6.90 -9.30 7.40
N TRP A 95 -6.55 -8.15 6.78
CA TRP A 95 -5.96 -8.12 5.44
C TRP A 95 -6.86 -8.71 4.34
N ASP A 96 -8.14 -8.45 4.45
CA ASP A 96 -9.15 -8.79 3.44
C ASP A 96 -9.92 -7.51 3.10
N TYR A 97 -9.40 -6.76 2.15
CA TYR A 97 -9.99 -5.50 1.74
C TYR A 97 -9.83 -5.24 0.24
N THR A 98 -10.70 -4.38 -0.27
CA THR A 98 -10.74 -3.97 -1.66
C THR A 98 -10.49 -2.48 -1.77
N ILE A 99 -9.72 -2.06 -2.77
CA ILE A 99 -9.60 -0.68 -3.19
C ILE A 99 -10.53 -0.48 -4.38
N THR A 100 -11.40 0.51 -4.26
CA THR A 100 -12.35 0.90 -5.32
C THR A 100 -12.05 2.31 -5.79
N GLY A 101 -12.28 2.57 -7.06
CA GLY A 101 -12.20 3.91 -7.64
C GLY A 101 -13.46 4.75 -7.43
N PRO A 102 -13.48 5.99 -7.97
CA PRO A 102 -14.56 6.94 -7.75
C PRO A 102 -15.92 6.48 -8.30
N ASP A 103 -15.94 5.64 -9.34
CA ASP A 103 -17.14 5.10 -9.94
C ASP A 103 -17.56 3.74 -9.34
N GLY A 104 -16.87 3.31 -8.29
CA GLY A 104 -17.10 2.04 -7.60
C GLY A 104 -16.48 0.83 -8.31
N GLU A 105 -15.70 1.04 -9.35
CA GLU A 105 -14.94 -0.02 -10.00
C GLU A 105 -13.84 -0.58 -9.08
N LYS A 106 -13.60 -1.89 -9.20
CA LYS A 106 -12.53 -2.54 -8.45
C LYS A 106 -11.17 -2.13 -9.04
N VAL A 107 -10.34 -1.49 -8.21
CA VAL A 107 -8.93 -1.21 -8.53
C VAL A 107 -8.05 -2.39 -8.10
N ALA A 108 -8.22 -2.85 -6.86
CA ALA A 108 -7.48 -3.99 -6.35
C ALA A 108 -8.22 -4.73 -5.24
N ALA A 109 -7.92 -6.01 -5.08
CA ALA A 109 -8.26 -6.78 -3.89
C ALA A 109 -6.98 -7.25 -3.20
N ILE A 110 -6.93 -7.11 -1.90
CA ILE A 110 -5.78 -7.45 -1.06
C ILE A 110 -6.20 -8.56 -0.11
N SER A 111 -5.43 -9.65 -0.09
CA SER A 111 -5.63 -10.74 0.85
C SER A 111 -4.31 -11.20 1.43
N LYS A 112 -4.34 -11.72 2.67
CA LYS A 112 -3.17 -12.31 3.32
C LYS A 112 -3.23 -13.82 3.17
N GLU A 113 -2.17 -14.41 2.63
CA GLU A 113 -2.01 -15.86 2.65
C GLU A 113 -1.37 -16.30 3.98
N LEU A 114 -2.06 -17.18 4.69
CA LEU A 114 -1.59 -17.77 5.97
C LEU A 114 -0.62 -18.94 5.76
N LEU A 115 0.14 -18.95 4.68
CA LEU A 115 1.06 -20.03 4.37
C LEU A 115 2.49 -19.64 4.71
N HIS A 116 2.98 -20.23 5.81
CA HIS A 116 4.38 -20.23 6.24
C HIS A 116 4.90 -19.01 7.02
N TRP A 117 6.06 -19.14 7.55
CA TRP A 117 6.85 -18.29 8.44
C TRP A 117 7.08 -16.83 8.00
N THR A 118 6.56 -16.42 6.85
CA THR A 118 6.65 -15.05 6.33
C THR A 118 5.27 -14.57 5.91
N ASP A 119 4.92 -13.35 6.29
CA ASP A 119 3.69 -12.71 5.84
C ASP A 119 3.72 -12.51 4.31
N THR A 120 2.80 -13.16 3.63
CA THR A 120 2.64 -13.05 2.18
C THR A 120 1.31 -12.39 1.89
N TYR A 121 1.34 -11.30 1.12
CA TYR A 121 0.15 -10.61 0.65
C TYR A 121 -0.06 -10.90 -0.84
N VAL A 122 -1.30 -11.18 -1.20
CA VAL A 122 -1.72 -11.29 -2.60
C VAL A 122 -2.45 -10.01 -2.97
N LEU A 123 -1.96 -9.36 -4.01
CA LEU A 123 -2.55 -8.14 -4.58
C LEU A 123 -3.12 -8.51 -5.95
N ASP A 124 -4.44 -8.64 -6.04
CA ASP A 124 -5.16 -8.81 -7.31
C ASP A 124 -5.53 -7.43 -7.84
N ILE A 125 -4.78 -6.94 -8.83
CA ILE A 125 -4.86 -5.57 -9.35
C ILE A 125 -5.48 -5.59 -10.73
N ALA A 126 -6.53 -4.78 -10.92
CA ALA A 126 -7.29 -4.76 -12.17
C ALA A 126 -6.49 -4.16 -13.33
N ASP A 127 -5.78 -3.04 -13.10
CA ASP A 127 -4.92 -2.40 -14.09
C ASP A 127 -3.46 -2.46 -13.65
N PRO A 128 -2.56 -3.03 -14.47
CA PRO A 128 -1.12 -3.08 -14.17
C PRO A 128 -0.47 -1.70 -13.92
N GLU A 129 -1.04 -0.62 -14.43
CA GLU A 129 -0.51 0.73 -14.21
C GLU A 129 -0.73 1.20 -12.77
N ASP A 130 -1.73 0.69 -12.08
CA ASP A 130 -2.04 1.00 -10.69
C ASP A 130 -1.17 0.22 -9.68
N ALA A 131 -0.37 -0.74 -10.14
CA ALA A 131 0.35 -1.66 -9.27
C ALA A 131 1.28 -0.98 -8.26
N LEU A 132 2.00 0.06 -8.68
CA LEU A 132 2.88 0.82 -7.80
C LEU A 132 2.08 1.52 -6.70
N TYR A 133 0.99 2.16 -7.05
CA TYR A 133 0.16 2.93 -6.12
C TYR A 133 -0.57 2.03 -5.12
N VAL A 134 -1.12 0.91 -5.59
CA VAL A 134 -1.73 -0.11 -4.70
C VAL A 134 -0.68 -0.63 -3.71
N LEU A 135 0.54 -0.93 -4.18
CA LEU A 135 1.62 -1.36 -3.31
C LEU A 135 1.97 -0.31 -2.24
N MET A 136 2.02 0.98 -2.62
CA MET A 136 2.28 2.07 -1.67
C MET A 136 1.24 2.12 -0.54
N PHE A 137 -0.04 1.95 -0.86
CA PHE A 137 -1.11 1.93 0.15
C PHE A 137 -1.01 0.72 1.07
N VAL A 138 -0.72 -0.46 0.52
CA VAL A 138 -0.51 -1.69 1.31
C VAL A 138 0.65 -1.51 2.28
N LEU A 139 1.77 -0.96 1.82
CA LEU A 139 2.95 -0.69 2.65
C LEU A 139 2.66 0.36 3.75
N ALA A 140 1.89 1.40 3.45
CA ALA A 140 1.50 2.40 4.44
C ALA A 140 0.63 1.80 5.55
N ILE A 141 -0.33 0.94 5.19
CA ILE A 141 -1.18 0.22 6.16
C ILE A 141 -0.35 -0.76 6.99
N ASP A 142 0.59 -1.47 6.38
CA ASP A 142 1.47 -2.40 7.08
C ASP A 142 2.37 -1.68 8.08
N ALA A 143 3.00 -0.59 7.68
CA ALA A 143 3.83 0.24 8.54
C ALA A 143 3.05 0.79 9.74
N GLU A 144 1.80 1.22 9.54
CA GLU A 144 0.92 1.69 10.62
C GLU A 144 0.60 0.58 11.62
N LYS A 145 0.36 -0.64 11.15
CA LYS A 145 0.12 -1.80 12.02
C LYS A 145 1.36 -2.19 12.82
N CYS A 146 2.53 -2.16 12.20
CA CYS A 146 3.80 -2.47 12.85
C CYS A 146 4.16 -1.46 13.95
N SER A 147 3.77 -0.19 13.80
CA SER A 147 4.02 0.86 14.80
C SER A 147 3.25 0.67 16.10
N ARG A 148 2.22 -0.20 16.12
CA ARG A 148 1.35 -0.42 17.30
C ARG A 148 1.72 -1.63 18.14
N ASN A 149 2.63 -2.45 17.67
CA ASN A 149 3.15 -3.60 18.40
C ASN A 149 4.49 -3.23 19.07
#